data_e6fdc119d39b943628467835254c8f3c
#
_entry.id   e6fdc119d39b943628467835254c8f3c
#
_cell.length_a   1.000
_cell.length_b   1.000
_cell.length_c   1.000
_cell.angle_alpha   90.00
_cell.angle_beta   90.00
_cell.angle_gamma   90.00
#
_symmetry.space_group_name_H-M   'P 1'
#
loop_
_entity.id
_entity.type
_entity.pdbx_description
1 polymer ?
#
loop_
_entity_poly.entity_id
_entity_poly.type
_entity_poly.pdbx_seq_one_letter_code
_entity_poly.pdbx_strand_id
1 'polypeptide(L)'
;MRRFAVSFTAFTLMCSLSVSLWASGGQSDPASSAEKGSVEAANIATMPEPSAELKRAQFTEIWAYLMAGEEAGLSRSMPITDVGYFGAGLNSFGKLSYVPKRSTLKGYHGRVHLVVAEVTNQALTHFCLDPDLPMRAGLVDSIAEAVKPFDGLQIDFELVPASDRENFIAFLSDLKERIGKKPLSVALPARTKTVDDAYDYAAISRIADRIIVMAYDEHWSGSAPGSIASIEWCKKVSAYALPQIGKDKLVMGIPFYGRAWGDATLSKAYRFSGLSRIIEERGVTEISREDGIPSFEYVQPVKVRVFFEDSVSILARAKMYQDSSVQNVSFWRLGQEDPSVWEALAILD
;
A
#
# COMPACT_ATOMS: atom_id res chain seq x y z
N MET A 1 47.88 -0.08 -8.11
CA MET A 1 46.65 0.34 -8.79
C MET A 1 45.79 -0.90 -9.06
N ARG A 2 44.85 -1.19 -8.19
CA ARG A 2 43.81 -2.23 -8.38
C ARG A 2 42.47 -1.52 -8.24
N ARG A 3 41.70 -1.46 -9.34
CA ARG A 3 40.37 -0.90 -9.40
C ARG A 3 39.39 -1.96 -8.87
N PHE A 4 38.75 -1.72 -7.76
CA PHE A 4 37.58 -2.48 -7.32
C PHE A 4 36.35 -1.89 -8.03
N ALA A 5 35.71 -2.71 -8.84
CA ALA A 5 34.39 -2.41 -9.39
C ALA A 5 33.35 -2.79 -8.35
N VAL A 6 32.69 -1.80 -7.77
CA VAL A 6 31.53 -2.01 -6.90
C VAL A 6 30.29 -2.08 -7.81
N SER A 7 29.70 -3.26 -7.88
CA SER A 7 28.43 -3.48 -8.58
C SER A 7 27.30 -2.96 -7.70
N PHE A 8 26.72 -1.84 -8.08
CA PHE A 8 25.51 -1.28 -7.47
C PHE A 8 24.29 -2.01 -8.05
N THR A 9 23.73 -2.95 -7.32
CA THR A 9 22.39 -3.47 -7.61
C THR A 9 21.39 -2.62 -6.85
N ALA A 10 20.89 -1.57 -7.50
CA ALA A 10 19.83 -0.75 -6.96
C ALA A 10 18.50 -1.55 -7.00
N PHE A 11 18.03 -2.00 -5.85
CA PHE A 11 16.70 -2.54 -5.64
C PHE A 11 15.74 -1.35 -5.46
N THR A 12 15.15 -0.91 -6.56
CA THR A 12 14.13 0.14 -6.56
C THR A 12 12.77 -0.49 -6.28
N LEU A 13 12.31 -0.41 -5.05
CA LEU A 13 10.93 -0.75 -4.67
C LEU A 13 10.05 0.43 -5.09
N MET A 14 9.49 0.38 -6.29
CA MET A 14 8.54 1.39 -6.78
C MET A 14 7.13 0.99 -6.37
N CYS A 15 6.65 1.52 -5.26
CA CYS A 15 5.22 1.60 -4.99
C CYS A 15 4.66 2.73 -5.85
N SER A 16 4.18 2.41 -7.08
CA SER A 16 3.57 3.39 -7.97
C SER A 16 2.15 3.71 -7.49
N LEU A 17 2.01 4.77 -6.70
CA LEU A 17 0.74 5.48 -6.51
C LEU A 17 0.45 6.26 -7.81
N SER A 18 -0.27 5.63 -8.76
CA SER A 18 -0.86 6.33 -9.89
C SER A 18 -2.10 7.11 -9.40
N VAL A 19 -1.89 8.38 -9.08
CA VAL A 19 -3.00 9.33 -8.92
C VAL A 19 -3.54 9.64 -10.30
N SER A 20 -4.64 9.00 -10.70
CA SER A 20 -5.37 9.33 -11.92
C SER A 20 -6.25 10.54 -11.65
N LEU A 21 -5.81 11.73 -12.12
CA LEU A 21 -6.71 12.88 -12.30
C LEU A 21 -7.70 12.54 -13.42
N TRP A 22 -8.96 12.38 -13.08
CA TRP A 22 -10.06 12.45 -14.03
C TRP A 22 -10.63 13.86 -14.04
N ALA A 23 -10.30 14.61 -15.11
CA ALA A 23 -11.02 15.83 -15.46
C ALA A 23 -12.22 15.44 -16.34
N SER A 24 -13.41 15.78 -15.90
CA SER A 24 -14.65 15.69 -16.67
C SER A 24 -14.67 16.76 -17.76
N GLY A 25 -14.76 16.33 -19.03
CA GLY A 25 -15.06 17.19 -20.16
C GLY A 25 -15.80 16.36 -21.19
N GLY A 26 -17.12 16.55 -21.26
CA GLY A 26 -17.93 15.95 -22.28
C GLY A 26 -17.76 16.65 -23.64
N GLN A 27 -17.66 15.87 -24.70
CA GLN A 27 -18.12 16.29 -26.03
C GLN A 27 -18.48 15.05 -26.87
N SER A 28 -19.56 15.26 -27.61
CA SER A 28 -20.36 14.34 -28.40
C SER A 28 -19.66 13.73 -29.60
N ASP A 29 -20.09 12.50 -29.93
CA ASP A 29 -19.75 11.64 -31.06
C ASP A 29 -19.72 12.24 -32.47
N PRO A 30 -19.02 11.55 -33.41
CA PRO A 30 -19.82 10.92 -34.46
C PRO A 30 -19.47 9.44 -34.69
N ALA A 31 -20.50 8.69 -34.98
CA ALA A 31 -20.55 7.28 -35.29
C ALA A 31 -19.58 6.84 -36.37
N SER A 32 -18.77 5.83 -36.07
CA SER A 32 -18.09 4.97 -37.04
C SER A 32 -18.59 3.54 -36.81
N SER A 33 -19.20 2.99 -37.84
CA SER A 33 -19.66 1.62 -37.91
C SER A 33 -18.48 0.66 -37.96
N ALA A 34 -18.13 0.10 -36.77
CA ALA A 34 -17.26 -1.06 -36.68
C ALA A 34 -18.13 -2.32 -36.63
N GLU A 35 -17.87 -3.28 -37.50
CA GLU A 35 -18.48 -4.60 -37.53
C GLU A 35 -18.43 -5.25 -36.15
N LYS A 36 -19.64 -5.55 -35.63
CA LYS A 36 -19.80 -6.37 -34.46
C LYS A 36 -19.48 -7.83 -34.81
N GLY A 37 -18.23 -8.22 -34.64
CA GLY A 37 -17.90 -9.62 -34.44
C GLY A 37 -18.67 -10.11 -33.23
N SER A 38 -19.57 -11.08 -33.42
CA SER A 38 -20.29 -11.72 -32.34
C SER A 38 -19.31 -12.44 -31.42
N VAL A 39 -18.95 -11.80 -30.30
CA VAL A 39 -18.34 -12.50 -29.17
C VAL A 39 -19.48 -13.37 -28.62
N GLU A 40 -19.37 -14.69 -28.83
CA GLU A 40 -20.20 -15.67 -28.14
C GLU A 40 -20.21 -15.30 -26.67
N ALA A 41 -21.39 -15.21 -26.05
CA ALA A 41 -21.53 -14.86 -24.63
C ALA A 41 -20.85 -15.95 -23.81
N ALA A 42 -19.56 -15.79 -23.57
CA ALA A 42 -18.83 -16.62 -22.64
C ALA A 42 -19.53 -16.52 -21.27
N ASN A 43 -19.78 -17.64 -20.61
CA ASN A 43 -20.28 -17.69 -19.25
C ASN A 43 -19.41 -16.76 -18.39
N ILE A 44 -19.95 -15.60 -18.03
CA ILE A 44 -19.30 -14.70 -17.11
C ILE A 44 -19.24 -15.43 -15.78
N ALA A 45 -18.01 -15.71 -15.29
CA ALA A 45 -17.81 -16.28 -13.97
C ALA A 45 -18.44 -15.34 -12.94
N THR A 46 -19.45 -15.84 -12.24
CA THR A 46 -20.02 -15.12 -11.09
C THR A 46 -19.07 -15.26 -9.91
N MET A 47 -18.87 -14.20 -9.16
CA MET A 47 -18.15 -14.28 -7.89
C MET A 47 -18.86 -15.30 -7.00
N PRO A 48 -18.13 -16.23 -6.35
CA PRO A 48 -18.76 -17.20 -5.46
C PRO A 48 -19.45 -16.46 -4.30
N GLU A 49 -20.74 -16.77 -4.08
CA GLU A 49 -21.47 -16.30 -2.91
C GLU A 49 -20.79 -16.81 -1.64
N PRO A 50 -20.61 -15.98 -0.59
CA PRO A 50 -20.09 -16.44 0.68
C PRO A 50 -21.01 -17.53 1.23
N SER A 51 -20.49 -18.71 1.53
CA SER A 51 -21.30 -19.80 2.10
C SER A 51 -21.86 -19.42 3.48
N ALA A 52 -23.12 -19.73 3.74
CA ALA A 52 -24.00 -19.18 4.78
C ALA A 52 -23.64 -19.44 6.25
N GLU A 53 -22.46 -19.94 6.62
CA GLU A 53 -22.05 -20.19 8.02
C GLU A 53 -20.54 -19.93 8.28
N LEU A 54 -20.01 -18.84 7.78
CA LEU A 54 -18.64 -18.46 8.15
C LEU A 54 -18.63 -17.90 9.59
N LYS A 55 -18.14 -18.68 10.56
CA LYS A 55 -17.86 -18.15 11.90
C LYS A 55 -16.99 -16.90 11.75
N ARG A 56 -17.44 -15.78 12.31
CA ARG A 56 -16.72 -14.50 12.27
C ARG A 56 -15.33 -14.64 12.88
N ALA A 57 -14.35 -14.01 12.29
CA ALA A 57 -13.06 -13.79 12.93
C ALA A 57 -13.18 -12.61 13.90
N GLN A 58 -12.60 -12.73 15.09
CA GLN A 58 -12.74 -11.76 16.19
C GLN A 58 -11.39 -11.21 16.59
N PHE A 59 -11.31 -9.89 16.75
CA PHE A 59 -10.10 -9.17 17.10
C PHE A 59 -10.37 -8.13 18.19
N THR A 60 -9.36 -7.81 18.97
CA THR A 60 -9.40 -6.73 19.97
C THR A 60 -9.45 -5.37 19.28
N GLU A 61 -8.63 -5.19 18.24
CA GLU A 61 -8.64 -3.98 17.42
C GLU A 61 -8.75 -4.35 15.94
N ILE A 62 -9.61 -3.64 15.24
CA ILE A 62 -9.75 -3.68 13.79
C ILE A 62 -9.45 -2.29 13.26
N TRP A 63 -8.31 -2.15 12.63
CA TRP A 63 -7.86 -0.92 12.00
C TRP A 63 -8.25 -0.91 10.52
N ALA A 64 -8.54 0.27 9.99
CA ALA A 64 -8.70 0.45 8.53
C ALA A 64 -8.05 1.75 8.09
N TYR A 65 -7.41 1.73 6.93
CA TYR A 65 -6.83 2.91 6.33
C TYR A 65 -7.86 3.63 5.46
N LEU A 66 -7.97 4.94 5.66
CA LEU A 66 -8.86 5.81 4.92
C LEU A 66 -8.05 6.93 4.27
N MET A 67 -8.17 7.06 2.96
CA MET A 67 -7.54 8.16 2.23
C MET A 67 -8.35 9.45 2.41
N ALA A 68 -7.66 10.57 2.61
CA ALA A 68 -8.30 11.89 2.59
C ALA A 68 -8.95 12.14 1.22
N GLY A 69 -10.23 12.51 1.25
CA GLY A 69 -11.09 12.66 0.07
C GLY A 69 -11.97 11.45 -0.22
N GLU A 70 -11.77 10.29 0.46
CA GLU A 70 -12.56 9.07 0.30
C GLU A 70 -13.43 8.78 1.55
N GLU A 71 -13.75 9.76 2.36
CA GLU A 71 -14.44 9.63 3.65
C GLU A 71 -15.82 8.99 3.54
N ALA A 72 -16.45 9.05 2.36
CA ALA A 72 -17.72 8.39 2.09
C ALA A 72 -17.64 6.86 2.18
N GLY A 73 -16.44 6.28 2.04
CA GLY A 73 -16.19 4.83 2.19
C GLY A 73 -16.27 4.34 3.65
N LEU A 74 -16.25 5.22 4.65
CA LEU A 74 -16.32 4.85 6.05
C LEU A 74 -17.77 4.82 6.55
N SER A 75 -18.29 3.61 6.83
CA SER A 75 -19.62 3.41 7.43
C SER A 75 -19.52 3.14 8.94
N ARG A 76 -20.52 3.62 9.67
CA ARG A 76 -20.67 3.35 11.12
C ARG A 76 -20.99 1.87 11.44
N SER A 77 -21.48 1.12 10.47
CA SER A 77 -21.79 -0.30 10.64
C SER A 77 -20.56 -1.20 10.55
N MET A 78 -19.44 -0.68 10.06
CA MET A 78 -18.19 -1.43 9.98
C MET A 78 -17.62 -1.63 11.39
N PRO A 79 -17.17 -2.86 11.75
CA PRO A 79 -16.57 -3.15 13.05
C PRO A 79 -15.13 -2.62 13.15
N ILE A 80 -14.94 -1.33 12.93
CA ILE A 80 -13.63 -0.67 12.91
C ILE A 80 -13.45 0.07 14.23
N THR A 81 -12.35 -0.22 14.94
CA THR A 81 -11.98 0.46 16.19
C THR A 81 -11.11 1.67 15.95
N ASP A 82 -10.26 1.62 14.93
CA ASP A 82 -9.23 2.60 14.62
C ASP A 82 -9.17 2.91 13.12
N VAL A 83 -9.07 4.19 12.80
CA VAL A 83 -8.87 4.66 11.43
C VAL A 83 -7.50 5.30 11.31
N GLY A 84 -6.64 4.75 10.45
CA GLY A 84 -5.45 5.42 9.96
C GLY A 84 -5.85 6.41 8.87
N TYR A 85 -5.95 7.71 9.20
CA TYR A 85 -6.37 8.73 8.25
C TYR A 85 -5.17 9.22 7.45
N PHE A 86 -5.10 8.74 6.23
CA PHE A 86 -3.94 8.88 5.34
C PHE A 86 -4.08 10.14 4.49
N GLY A 87 -3.03 10.95 4.42
CA GLY A 87 -3.03 12.17 3.62
C GLY A 87 -1.85 13.09 3.90
N ALA A 88 -1.31 13.08 5.12
CA ALA A 88 -0.13 13.86 5.43
C ALA A 88 1.13 13.22 4.87
N GLY A 89 1.89 13.98 4.10
CA GLY A 89 3.18 13.59 3.54
C GLY A 89 4.23 14.68 3.75
N LEU A 90 5.41 14.48 3.20
CA LEU A 90 6.49 15.46 3.25
C LEU A 90 6.65 16.15 1.88
N ASN A 91 6.90 17.45 1.89
CA ASN A 91 7.35 18.14 0.69
C ASN A 91 8.88 18.07 0.57
N SER A 92 9.43 18.55 -0.53
CA SER A 92 10.88 18.54 -0.81
C SER A 92 11.75 19.31 0.21
N PHE A 93 11.12 20.07 1.12
CA PHE A 93 11.79 20.80 2.21
C PHE A 93 11.67 20.07 3.55
N GLY A 94 11.18 18.82 3.60
CA GLY A 94 10.98 18.06 4.83
C GLY A 94 9.89 18.58 5.74
N LYS A 95 8.93 19.35 5.20
CA LYS A 95 7.78 19.86 5.97
C LYS A 95 6.53 19.08 5.58
N LEU A 96 5.56 19.02 6.51
CA LEU A 96 4.25 18.46 6.18
C LEU A 96 3.63 19.20 4.99
N SER A 97 3.29 18.46 3.94
CA SER A 97 2.74 19.01 2.70
C SER A 97 1.22 19.18 2.77
N TYR A 98 0.56 18.28 3.46
CA TYR A 98 -0.88 18.27 3.66
C TYR A 98 -1.21 17.59 5.00
N VAL A 99 -2.22 18.12 5.70
CA VAL A 99 -2.76 17.49 6.91
C VAL A 99 -4.28 17.45 6.77
N PRO A 100 -4.88 16.23 6.72
CA PRO A 100 -6.32 16.10 6.62
C PRO A 100 -6.99 16.65 7.90
N LYS A 101 -8.26 17.10 7.76
CA LYS A 101 -9.00 17.65 8.90
C LYS A 101 -9.69 16.53 9.68
N ARG A 102 -9.31 16.29 10.95
CA ARG A 102 -10.01 15.34 11.85
C ARG A 102 -11.53 15.58 11.90
N SER A 103 -11.96 16.84 11.78
CA SER A 103 -13.37 17.21 11.81
C SER A 103 -14.20 16.67 10.64
N THR A 104 -13.58 16.25 9.54
CA THR A 104 -14.28 15.58 8.43
C THR A 104 -14.88 14.25 8.90
N LEU A 105 -14.24 13.59 9.87
CA LEU A 105 -14.69 12.32 10.46
C LEU A 105 -15.42 12.49 11.81
N LYS A 106 -16.04 13.65 12.05
CA LYS A 106 -16.74 13.94 13.32
C LYS A 106 -17.87 12.96 13.69
N GLY A 107 -18.40 12.24 12.71
CA GLY A 107 -19.44 11.23 12.91
C GLY A 107 -18.91 9.83 13.24
N TYR A 108 -17.61 9.62 13.19
CA TYR A 108 -16.97 8.35 13.56
C TYR A 108 -16.61 8.35 15.05
N HIS A 109 -16.93 7.26 15.75
CA HIS A 109 -16.79 7.15 17.20
C HIS A 109 -15.54 6.41 17.67
N GLY A 110 -14.84 5.69 16.78
CA GLY A 110 -13.55 5.08 17.08
C GLY A 110 -12.40 6.08 17.08
N ARG A 111 -11.20 5.59 17.30
CA ARG A 111 -9.98 6.40 17.28
C ARG A 111 -9.58 6.75 15.85
N VAL A 112 -9.12 7.97 15.63
CA VAL A 112 -8.58 8.42 14.34
C VAL A 112 -7.13 8.85 14.53
N HIS A 113 -6.23 8.17 13.85
CA HIS A 113 -4.80 8.42 13.87
C HIS A 113 -4.40 9.21 12.62
N LEU A 114 -3.65 10.30 12.82
CA LEU A 114 -3.02 10.99 11.70
C LEU A 114 -1.89 10.11 11.17
N VAL A 115 -1.95 9.72 9.89
CA VAL A 115 -0.85 9.02 9.22
C VAL A 115 0.04 10.03 8.53
N VAL A 116 1.33 10.04 8.88
CA VAL A 116 2.38 10.81 8.19
C VAL A 116 3.27 9.83 7.44
N ALA A 117 3.25 9.94 6.12
CA ALA A 117 3.92 8.99 5.23
C ALA A 117 5.03 9.65 4.40
N GLU A 118 6.13 8.91 4.18
CA GLU A 118 7.12 9.16 3.14
C GLU A 118 7.53 7.82 2.52
N VAL A 119 7.07 7.60 1.29
CA VAL A 119 7.17 6.30 0.61
C VAL A 119 7.90 6.38 -0.74
N THR A 120 8.47 7.54 -1.08
CA THR A 120 9.01 7.78 -2.42
C THR A 120 10.45 8.28 -2.45
N ASN A 121 10.94 8.95 -1.40
CA ASN A 121 12.18 9.70 -1.44
C ASN A 121 13.12 9.36 -0.27
N GLN A 122 14.02 8.41 -0.51
CA GLN A 122 15.00 7.97 0.48
C GLN A 122 15.93 9.09 0.96
N ALA A 123 16.35 10.00 0.08
CA ALA A 123 17.22 11.10 0.46
C ALA A 123 16.50 12.10 1.37
N LEU A 124 15.22 12.38 1.08
CA LEU A 124 14.39 13.23 1.94
C LEU A 124 14.21 12.61 3.31
N THR A 125 13.96 11.29 3.37
CA THR A 125 13.86 10.56 4.64
C THR A 125 15.13 10.70 5.46
N HIS A 126 16.30 10.49 4.84
CA HIS A 126 17.59 10.71 5.51
C HIS A 126 17.70 12.13 6.09
N PHE A 127 17.46 13.17 5.30
CA PHE A 127 17.53 14.56 5.75
C PHE A 127 16.55 14.90 6.89
N CYS A 128 15.43 14.22 6.94
CA CYS A 128 14.44 14.38 8.01
C CYS A 128 14.78 13.61 9.29
N LEU A 129 15.64 12.61 9.21
CA LEU A 129 16.03 11.76 10.34
C LEU A 129 17.36 12.13 10.95
N ASP A 130 18.29 12.73 10.20
CA ASP A 130 19.61 13.10 10.65
C ASP A 130 19.54 14.22 11.71
N PRO A 131 20.01 13.99 12.96
CA PRO A 131 19.94 14.97 14.04
C PRO A 131 20.85 16.20 13.80
N ASP A 132 21.88 16.08 12.96
CA ASP A 132 22.78 17.17 12.64
C ASP A 132 22.18 18.17 11.64
N LEU A 133 21.03 17.81 11.04
CA LEU A 133 20.31 18.64 10.09
C LEU A 133 19.12 19.36 10.73
N PRO A 134 18.85 20.62 10.40
CA PRO A 134 17.81 21.42 11.05
C PRO A 134 16.38 20.95 10.71
N MET A 135 16.22 20.09 9.72
CA MET A 135 14.91 19.63 9.25
C MET A 135 14.21 18.75 10.29
N ARG A 136 14.94 17.89 11.01
CA ARG A 136 14.39 16.94 11.99
C ARG A 136 13.59 17.63 13.09
N ALA A 137 14.19 18.59 13.79
CA ALA A 137 13.52 19.29 14.89
C ALA A 137 12.22 20.00 14.42
N GLY A 138 12.30 20.68 13.28
CA GLY A 138 11.13 21.34 12.68
C GLY A 138 10.03 20.38 12.24
N LEU A 139 10.40 19.19 11.78
CA LEU A 139 9.44 18.15 11.42
C LEU A 139 8.75 17.57 12.67
N VAL A 140 9.51 17.24 13.71
CA VAL A 140 8.96 16.75 14.99
C VAL A 140 7.96 17.75 15.56
N ASP A 141 8.31 19.04 15.59
CA ASP A 141 7.41 20.09 16.08
C ASP A 141 6.14 20.23 15.23
N SER A 142 6.27 20.19 13.90
CA SER A 142 5.13 20.30 13.00
C SER A 142 4.18 19.08 13.07
N ILE A 143 4.71 17.88 13.23
CA ILE A 143 3.90 16.67 13.45
C ILE A 143 3.19 16.74 14.79
N ALA A 144 3.88 17.13 15.86
CA ALA A 144 3.29 17.27 17.19
C ALA A 144 2.15 18.31 17.23
N GLU A 145 2.27 19.38 16.48
CA GLU A 145 1.18 20.36 16.32
C GLU A 145 0.01 19.78 15.52
N ALA A 146 0.32 19.14 14.38
CA ALA A 146 -0.68 18.58 13.48
C ALA A 146 -1.52 17.46 14.12
N VAL A 147 -0.94 16.67 15.01
CA VAL A 147 -1.62 15.54 15.68
C VAL A 147 -2.57 15.97 16.79
N LYS A 148 -2.55 17.22 17.25
CA LYS A 148 -3.38 17.68 18.39
C LYS A 148 -4.86 17.34 18.26
N PRO A 149 -5.54 17.55 17.12
CA PRO A 149 -6.95 17.21 16.96
C PRO A 149 -7.23 15.70 16.79
N PHE A 150 -6.21 14.87 16.59
CA PHE A 150 -6.33 13.44 16.36
C PHE A 150 -6.19 12.64 17.66
N ASP A 151 -6.66 11.39 17.63
CA ASP A 151 -6.59 10.49 18.78
C ASP A 151 -5.20 9.83 18.90
N GLY A 152 -4.45 9.71 17.81
CA GLY A 152 -3.09 9.17 17.76
C GLY A 152 -2.31 9.61 16.52
N LEU A 153 -1.06 9.18 16.45
CA LEU A 153 -0.13 9.39 15.34
C LEU A 153 0.32 8.04 14.78
N GLN A 154 0.43 7.95 13.46
CA GLN A 154 1.15 6.87 12.78
C GLN A 154 2.26 7.44 11.91
N ILE A 155 3.44 6.83 11.99
CA ILE A 155 4.56 7.07 11.07
C ILE A 155 4.63 5.91 10.08
N ASP A 156 4.66 6.27 8.79
CA ASP A 156 4.73 5.34 7.66
C ASP A 156 5.87 5.78 6.72
N PHE A 157 7.11 5.54 7.16
CA PHE A 157 8.32 5.86 6.40
C PHE A 157 8.90 4.59 5.80
N GLU A 158 8.71 4.38 4.48
CA GLU A 158 9.02 3.10 3.83
C GLU A 158 10.44 3.01 3.27
N LEU A 159 11.12 4.15 3.03
CA LEU A 159 12.45 4.20 2.43
C LEU A 159 13.51 4.74 3.39
N VAL A 160 13.50 4.26 4.64
CA VAL A 160 14.55 4.64 5.59
C VAL A 160 15.85 3.92 5.22
N PRO A 161 16.97 4.65 4.96
CA PRO A 161 18.26 4.01 4.73
C PRO A 161 18.70 3.15 5.91
N ALA A 162 19.36 2.04 5.67
CA ALA A 162 19.88 1.18 6.73
C ALA A 162 20.86 1.91 7.68
N SER A 163 21.61 2.88 7.14
CA SER A 163 22.48 3.77 7.90
C SER A 163 21.76 4.66 8.90
N ASP A 164 20.48 4.92 8.69
CA ASP A 164 19.65 5.79 9.54
C ASP A 164 18.83 5.01 10.58
N ARG A 165 19.14 3.74 10.83
CA ARG A 165 18.45 2.92 11.84
C ARG A 165 18.36 3.63 13.19
N GLU A 166 19.48 4.06 13.74
CA GLU A 166 19.53 4.72 15.04
C GLU A 166 18.85 6.10 15.00
N ASN A 167 19.00 6.83 13.89
CA ASN A 167 18.32 8.11 13.67
C ASN A 167 16.81 7.95 13.63
N PHE A 168 16.31 6.88 13.00
CA PHE A 168 14.86 6.58 12.93
C PHE A 168 14.31 6.22 14.31
N ILE A 169 15.01 5.37 15.06
CA ILE A 169 14.64 5.02 16.44
C ILE A 169 14.59 6.28 17.31
N ALA A 170 15.61 7.13 17.24
CA ALA A 170 15.66 8.38 17.99
C ALA A 170 14.55 9.36 17.57
N PHE A 171 14.25 9.47 16.27
CA PHE A 171 13.13 10.29 15.77
C PHE A 171 11.77 9.82 16.31
N LEU A 172 11.53 8.52 16.35
CA LEU A 172 10.31 7.96 16.95
C LEU A 172 10.22 8.24 18.44
N SER A 173 11.35 8.20 19.15
CA SER A 173 11.44 8.53 20.57
C SER A 173 11.10 9.99 20.83
N ASP A 174 11.68 10.92 20.05
CA ASP A 174 11.42 12.36 20.11
C ASP A 174 9.92 12.64 19.86
N LEU A 175 9.34 11.99 18.85
CA LEU A 175 7.91 12.11 18.57
C LEU A 175 7.05 11.59 19.72
N LYS A 176 7.37 10.43 20.28
CA LYS A 176 6.61 9.84 21.38
C LYS A 176 6.63 10.74 22.61
N GLU A 177 7.76 11.33 22.94
CA GLU A 177 7.87 12.30 24.03
C GLU A 177 7.01 13.55 23.73
N ARG A 178 7.11 14.08 22.52
CA ARG A 178 6.45 15.33 22.13
C ARG A 178 4.92 15.22 22.04
N ILE A 179 4.40 14.07 21.61
CA ILE A 179 2.95 13.84 21.52
C ILE A 179 2.34 13.37 22.85
N GLY A 180 3.17 13.04 23.85
CA GLY A 180 2.80 12.70 25.22
C GLY A 180 1.92 11.43 25.31
N LYS A 181 0.71 11.56 25.81
CA LYS A 181 -0.19 10.41 26.06
C LYS A 181 -0.86 9.87 24.79
N LYS A 182 -0.74 10.55 23.65
CA LYS A 182 -1.32 10.04 22.41
C LYS A 182 -0.60 8.77 21.96
N PRO A 183 -1.31 7.73 21.51
CA PRO A 183 -0.68 6.56 20.95
C PRO A 183 0.13 6.90 19.71
N LEU A 184 1.34 6.35 19.65
CA LEU A 184 2.21 6.31 18.49
C LEU A 184 2.14 4.92 17.87
N SER A 185 1.82 4.84 16.59
CA SER A 185 1.95 3.62 15.82
C SER A 185 2.95 3.79 14.68
N VAL A 186 3.57 2.68 14.25
CA VAL A 186 4.55 2.69 13.17
C VAL A 186 4.21 1.57 12.19
N ALA A 187 4.12 1.90 10.89
CA ALA A 187 3.99 0.92 9.83
C ALA A 187 5.36 0.39 9.44
N LEU A 188 5.50 -0.94 9.38
CA LEU A 188 6.76 -1.61 9.08
C LEU A 188 6.58 -2.65 7.97
N PRO A 189 7.60 -2.85 7.11
CA PRO A 189 7.57 -3.85 6.05
C PRO A 189 7.47 -5.27 6.63
N ALA A 190 6.76 -6.17 5.93
CA ALA A 190 6.68 -7.57 6.31
C ALA A 190 8.06 -8.26 6.30
N ARG A 191 8.32 -9.10 7.29
CA ARG A 191 9.54 -9.90 7.43
C ARG A 191 9.22 -11.33 7.84
N THR A 192 9.93 -12.29 7.25
CA THR A 192 9.90 -13.71 7.63
C THR A 192 11.21 -14.16 8.29
N LYS A 193 12.19 -13.26 8.32
CA LYS A 193 13.54 -13.44 8.89
C LYS A 193 14.14 -12.09 9.20
N THR A 194 15.20 -12.06 9.98
CA THR A 194 15.99 -10.85 10.25
C THR A 194 16.58 -10.30 8.95
N VAL A 195 16.44 -9.00 8.77
CA VAL A 195 17.01 -8.22 7.66
C VAL A 195 17.85 -7.10 8.27
N ASP A 196 19.01 -6.85 7.70
CA ASP A 196 19.87 -5.75 8.12
C ASP A 196 19.44 -4.45 7.42
N ASP A 197 18.42 -3.81 8.00
CA ASP A 197 17.85 -2.54 7.54
C ASP A 197 17.50 -1.64 8.74
N ALA A 198 16.80 -0.54 8.49
CA ALA A 198 16.42 0.41 9.53
C ALA A 198 15.23 -0.05 10.41
N TYR A 199 14.55 -1.14 10.05
CA TYR A 199 13.26 -1.54 10.66
C TYR A 199 13.44 -2.64 11.70
N ASP A 200 14.10 -2.30 12.82
CA ASP A 200 14.24 -3.20 13.97
C ASP A 200 12.92 -3.27 14.75
N TYR A 201 12.18 -4.37 14.56
CA TYR A 201 10.89 -4.59 15.19
C TYR A 201 10.95 -4.49 16.73
N ALA A 202 11.96 -5.11 17.34
CA ALA A 202 12.09 -5.14 18.78
C ALA A 202 12.46 -3.75 19.33
N ALA A 203 13.35 -3.02 18.69
CA ALA A 203 13.73 -1.67 19.11
C ALA A 203 12.56 -0.70 18.99
N ILE A 204 11.88 -0.70 17.82
CA ILE A 204 10.75 0.20 17.57
C ILE A 204 9.55 -0.13 18.46
N SER A 205 9.29 -1.41 18.77
CA SER A 205 8.19 -1.82 19.66
C SER A 205 8.37 -1.35 21.11
N ARG A 206 9.59 -1.03 21.56
CA ARG A 206 9.81 -0.44 22.88
C ARG A 206 9.32 1.01 22.98
N ILE A 207 9.22 1.70 21.86
CA ILE A 207 8.81 3.12 21.77
C ILE A 207 7.35 3.24 21.37
N ALA A 208 6.95 2.53 20.31
CA ALA A 208 5.60 2.60 19.74
C ALA A 208 4.57 1.84 20.59
N ASP A 209 3.33 2.32 20.59
CA ASP A 209 2.18 1.66 21.22
C ASP A 209 1.58 0.57 20.34
N ARG A 210 1.70 0.72 19.00
CA ARG A 210 1.29 -0.29 18.00
C ARG A 210 2.30 -0.36 16.89
N ILE A 211 2.52 -1.56 16.37
CA ILE A 211 3.30 -1.81 15.16
C ILE A 211 2.39 -2.46 14.12
N ILE A 212 2.18 -1.78 13.02
CA ILE A 212 1.44 -2.31 11.89
C ILE A 212 2.44 -2.98 10.95
N VAL A 213 2.40 -4.31 10.86
CA VAL A 213 3.19 -5.06 9.90
C VAL A 213 2.41 -5.15 8.60
N MET A 214 2.92 -4.54 7.54
CA MET A 214 2.32 -4.51 6.20
C MET A 214 2.47 -5.87 5.51
N ALA A 215 1.67 -6.86 5.95
CA ALA A 215 1.74 -8.24 5.46
C ALA A 215 1.00 -8.40 4.13
N TYR A 216 1.40 -7.61 3.15
CA TYR A 216 0.94 -7.61 1.76
C TYR A 216 2.08 -7.26 0.82
N ASP A 217 1.79 -7.25 -0.50
CA ASP A 217 2.78 -7.12 -1.58
C ASP A 217 3.84 -8.24 -1.57
N GLU A 218 3.44 -9.49 -1.18
CA GLU A 218 4.26 -10.69 -1.38
C GLU A 218 4.68 -10.80 -2.84
N HIS A 219 3.71 -10.55 -3.75
CA HIS A 219 3.95 -10.30 -5.16
C HIS A 219 3.49 -8.89 -5.51
N TRP A 220 4.39 -8.11 -6.10
CA TRP A 220 4.20 -6.70 -6.40
C TRP A 220 4.42 -6.41 -7.90
N SER A 221 4.21 -5.19 -8.36
CA SER A 221 4.23 -4.83 -9.79
C SER A 221 5.51 -5.21 -10.54
N GLY A 222 6.65 -5.29 -9.86
CA GLY A 222 7.95 -5.68 -10.44
C GLY A 222 8.32 -7.15 -10.23
N SER A 223 7.47 -7.94 -9.55
CA SER A 223 7.70 -9.37 -9.31
C SER A 223 7.03 -10.26 -10.36
N ALA A 224 7.28 -11.56 -10.28
CA ALA A 224 6.45 -12.54 -10.97
C ALA A 224 5.00 -12.47 -10.46
N PRO A 225 3.98 -12.83 -11.31
CA PRO A 225 2.59 -12.91 -10.90
C PRO A 225 2.37 -13.89 -9.75
N GLY A 226 1.56 -13.49 -8.76
CA GLY A 226 1.24 -14.31 -7.61
C GLY A 226 0.30 -13.62 -6.63
N SER A 227 -0.06 -14.30 -5.55
CA SER A 227 -0.92 -13.79 -4.50
C SER A 227 -0.33 -12.53 -3.87
N ILE A 228 -1.20 -11.55 -3.56
CA ILE A 228 -0.79 -10.32 -2.87
C ILE A 228 -0.33 -10.62 -1.44
N ALA A 229 -0.94 -11.60 -0.79
CA ALA A 229 -0.63 -12.01 0.57
C ALA A 229 -1.11 -13.47 0.80
N SER A 230 -0.30 -14.46 0.41
CA SER A 230 -0.67 -15.86 0.61
C SER A 230 -0.75 -16.21 2.10
N ILE A 231 -1.61 -17.16 2.45
CA ILE A 231 -1.81 -17.61 3.84
C ILE A 231 -0.50 -18.11 4.44
N GLU A 232 0.24 -18.92 3.71
CA GLU A 232 1.51 -19.51 4.18
C GLU A 232 2.59 -18.44 4.40
N TRP A 233 2.65 -17.43 3.54
CA TRP A 233 3.57 -16.31 3.73
C TRP A 233 3.16 -15.45 4.92
N CYS A 234 1.87 -15.07 5.03
CA CYS A 234 1.34 -14.33 6.16
C CYS A 234 1.57 -15.04 7.49
N LYS A 235 1.44 -16.38 7.53
CA LYS A 235 1.74 -17.21 8.70
C LYS A 235 3.22 -17.09 9.09
N LYS A 236 4.14 -17.12 8.12
CA LYS A 236 5.58 -16.93 8.39
C LYS A 236 5.86 -15.51 8.89
N VAL A 237 5.21 -14.50 8.33
CA VAL A 237 5.35 -13.10 8.78
C VAL A 237 4.86 -12.95 10.21
N SER A 238 3.68 -13.45 10.56
CA SER A 238 3.14 -13.36 11.93
C SER A 238 4.00 -14.14 12.94
N ALA A 239 4.49 -15.32 12.58
CA ALA A 239 5.37 -16.13 13.41
C ALA A 239 6.73 -15.44 13.68
N TYR A 240 7.23 -14.62 12.74
CA TYR A 240 8.42 -13.81 12.94
C TYR A 240 8.15 -12.56 13.78
N ALA A 241 7.02 -11.89 13.55
CA ALA A 241 6.68 -10.62 14.20
C ALA A 241 6.27 -10.77 15.68
N LEU A 242 5.43 -11.76 16.00
CA LEU A 242 4.88 -11.96 17.33
C LEU A 242 5.91 -11.97 18.48
N PRO A 243 7.01 -12.74 18.41
CA PRO A 243 7.98 -12.78 19.52
C PRO A 243 8.79 -11.49 19.68
N GLN A 244 8.87 -10.64 18.65
CA GLN A 244 9.65 -9.41 18.69
C GLN A 244 8.82 -8.19 19.12
N ILE A 245 7.54 -8.16 18.76
CA ILE A 245 6.65 -7.04 18.99
C ILE A 245 5.75 -7.27 20.20
N GLY A 246 5.31 -8.51 20.38
CA GLY A 246 4.32 -8.88 21.40
C GLY A 246 2.87 -8.74 20.85
N LYS A 247 2.00 -9.64 21.32
CA LYS A 247 0.61 -9.75 20.82
C LYS A 247 -0.24 -8.50 21.03
N ASP A 248 0.03 -7.75 22.09
CA ASP A 248 -0.76 -6.57 22.46
C ASP A 248 -0.44 -5.35 21.58
N LYS A 249 0.77 -5.30 21.01
CA LYS A 249 1.23 -4.20 20.15
C LYS A 249 1.19 -4.51 18.67
N LEU A 250 1.23 -5.79 18.31
CA LEU A 250 1.24 -6.23 16.91
C LEU A 250 -0.13 -6.05 16.27
N VAL A 251 -0.16 -5.41 15.10
CA VAL A 251 -1.31 -5.29 14.21
C VAL A 251 -0.90 -5.86 12.85
N MET A 252 -1.56 -6.94 12.39
CA MET A 252 -1.24 -7.56 11.10
C MET A 252 -2.05 -6.96 9.97
N GLY A 253 -1.35 -6.44 8.95
CA GLY A 253 -1.95 -5.88 7.74
C GLY A 253 -2.59 -6.93 6.84
N ILE A 254 -3.75 -6.63 6.29
CA ILE A 254 -4.47 -7.43 5.31
C ILE A 254 -4.82 -6.53 4.12
N PRO A 255 -4.51 -6.93 2.87
CA PRO A 255 -4.86 -6.14 1.70
C PRO A 255 -6.34 -6.32 1.33
N PHE A 256 -6.93 -5.26 0.76
CA PHE A 256 -8.25 -5.29 0.12
C PHE A 256 -8.17 -5.26 -1.41
N TYR A 257 -6.99 -5.13 -1.97
CA TYR A 257 -6.77 -4.93 -3.40
C TYR A 257 -6.25 -6.18 -4.10
N GLY A 258 -6.33 -6.14 -5.43
CA GLY A 258 -5.73 -7.13 -6.33
C GLY A 258 -4.72 -6.49 -7.29
N ARG A 259 -4.00 -7.33 -8.04
CA ARG A 259 -3.06 -6.91 -9.09
C ARG A 259 -3.23 -7.74 -10.35
N ALA A 260 -2.96 -7.12 -11.49
CA ALA A 260 -2.95 -7.74 -12.79
C ALA A 260 -1.54 -7.68 -13.41
N TRP A 261 -1.11 -8.77 -14.02
CA TRP A 261 0.16 -8.88 -14.73
C TRP A 261 -0.10 -9.31 -16.18
N GLY A 262 0.41 -8.54 -17.13
CA GLY A 262 0.39 -8.88 -18.55
C GLY A 262 1.69 -9.56 -18.99
N ASP A 263 1.60 -10.49 -19.92
CA ASP A 263 2.76 -11.24 -20.45
C ASP A 263 3.60 -10.40 -21.45
N ALA A 264 3.20 -9.15 -21.77
CA ALA A 264 3.91 -8.30 -22.73
C ALA A 264 4.40 -6.99 -22.09
N THR A 265 5.61 -6.59 -22.47
CA THR A 265 6.13 -5.24 -22.19
C THR A 265 5.56 -4.28 -23.23
N LEU A 266 4.69 -3.37 -22.81
CA LEU A 266 3.97 -2.45 -23.69
C LEU A 266 4.79 -1.23 -24.13
N SER A 267 5.83 -0.86 -23.39
CA SER A 267 6.72 0.25 -23.77
C SER A 267 8.14 -0.27 -23.94
N LYS A 268 8.70 -0.11 -25.14
CA LYS A 268 10.03 -0.61 -25.49
C LYS A 268 10.67 0.23 -26.57
N ALA A 269 11.95 0.51 -26.46
CA ALA A 269 12.74 1.11 -27.54
C ALA A 269 13.15 0.05 -28.56
N TYR A 270 13.05 0.39 -29.83
CA TYR A 270 13.41 -0.50 -30.93
C TYR A 270 14.49 0.12 -31.83
N ARG A 271 15.34 -0.74 -32.35
CA ARG A 271 16.18 -0.40 -33.50
C ARG A 271 15.34 -0.43 -34.78
N PHE A 272 15.73 0.31 -35.82
CA PHE A 272 15.00 0.33 -37.11
C PHE A 272 14.77 -1.08 -37.67
N SER A 273 15.79 -1.94 -37.66
CA SER A 273 15.66 -3.35 -38.09
C SER A 273 14.63 -4.14 -37.28
N GLY A 274 14.46 -3.80 -36.00
CA GLY A 274 13.42 -4.40 -35.15
C GLY A 274 12.02 -3.95 -35.53
N LEU A 275 11.85 -2.67 -35.92
CA LEU A 275 10.58 -2.14 -36.40
C LEU A 275 10.20 -2.77 -37.73
N SER A 276 11.15 -2.93 -38.67
CA SER A 276 10.91 -3.61 -39.94
C SER A 276 10.36 -5.02 -39.77
N ARG A 277 10.94 -5.78 -38.81
CA ARG A 277 10.46 -7.12 -38.47
C ARG A 277 9.05 -7.10 -37.87
N ILE A 278 8.72 -6.14 -36.97
CA ILE A 278 7.37 -6.00 -36.43
C ILE A 278 6.37 -5.73 -37.51
N ILE A 279 6.67 -4.82 -38.45
CA ILE A 279 5.82 -4.52 -39.59
C ILE A 279 5.48 -5.80 -40.35
N GLU A 280 6.49 -6.60 -40.68
CA GLU A 280 6.32 -7.87 -41.37
C GLU A 280 5.54 -8.89 -40.58
N GLU A 281 5.97 -9.18 -39.30
CA GLU A 281 5.35 -10.19 -38.44
C GLU A 281 3.91 -9.86 -38.05
N ARG A 282 3.55 -8.59 -37.96
CA ARG A 282 2.21 -8.12 -37.60
C ARG A 282 1.32 -7.76 -38.79
N GLY A 283 1.85 -7.87 -39.96
CA GLY A 283 1.10 -7.58 -41.20
C GLY A 283 0.65 -6.11 -41.29
N VAL A 284 1.47 -5.20 -40.80
CA VAL A 284 1.17 -3.77 -40.87
C VAL A 284 1.10 -3.34 -42.34
N THR A 285 -0.04 -2.86 -42.78
CA THR A 285 -0.30 -2.47 -44.16
C THR A 285 -0.20 -0.96 -44.44
N GLU A 286 -0.23 -0.16 -43.35
CA GLU A 286 -0.22 1.30 -43.45
C GLU A 286 0.78 1.92 -42.49
N ILE A 287 1.56 2.88 -43.00
CA ILE A 287 2.45 3.73 -42.21
C ILE A 287 2.02 5.17 -42.43
N SER A 288 1.45 5.78 -41.41
CA SER A 288 1.07 7.19 -41.41
C SER A 288 2.27 8.10 -41.21
N ARG A 289 2.17 9.37 -41.64
CA ARG A 289 3.20 10.38 -41.35
C ARG A 289 2.57 11.68 -40.93
N GLU A 290 3.03 12.21 -39.81
CA GLU A 290 2.72 13.55 -39.29
C GLU A 290 4.02 14.34 -39.21
N ASP A 291 4.11 15.47 -39.88
CA ASP A 291 5.35 16.27 -40.02
C ASP A 291 6.58 15.44 -40.48
N GLY A 292 6.33 14.44 -41.35
CA GLY A 292 7.36 13.53 -41.82
C GLY A 292 7.71 12.37 -40.87
N ILE A 293 7.22 12.38 -39.66
CA ILE A 293 7.48 11.33 -38.62
C ILE A 293 6.59 10.12 -38.92
N PRO A 294 7.16 8.91 -39.13
CA PRO A 294 6.39 7.72 -39.42
C PRO A 294 5.79 7.13 -38.13
N SER A 295 4.55 6.65 -38.21
CA SER A 295 3.87 5.88 -37.18
C SER A 295 3.05 4.74 -37.77
N PHE A 296 2.84 3.70 -37.02
CA PHE A 296 1.92 2.61 -37.36
C PHE A 296 1.29 2.03 -36.10
N GLU A 297 0.15 1.38 -36.25
CA GLU A 297 -0.57 0.71 -35.19
C GLU A 297 -0.74 -0.78 -35.51
N TYR A 298 -0.76 -1.61 -34.50
CA TYR A 298 -1.12 -3.02 -34.58
C TYR A 298 -1.74 -3.53 -33.30
N VAL A 299 -2.57 -4.57 -33.38
CA VAL A 299 -3.20 -5.21 -32.22
C VAL A 299 -2.35 -6.39 -31.78
N GLN A 300 -2.00 -6.41 -30.49
CA GLN A 300 -1.30 -7.52 -29.87
C GLN A 300 -2.14 -8.11 -28.75
N PRO A 301 -2.60 -9.37 -28.86
CA PRO A 301 -3.21 -10.07 -27.71
C PRO A 301 -2.20 -10.25 -26.60
N VAL A 302 -2.62 -9.96 -25.37
CA VAL A 302 -1.83 -10.11 -24.16
C VAL A 302 -2.58 -11.01 -23.20
N LYS A 303 -1.92 -12.05 -22.67
CA LYS A 303 -2.48 -12.83 -21.56
C LYS A 303 -2.30 -12.05 -20.27
N VAL A 304 -3.40 -11.83 -19.56
CA VAL A 304 -3.41 -11.16 -18.26
C VAL A 304 -3.79 -12.16 -17.17
N ARG A 305 -3.01 -12.20 -16.11
CA ARG A 305 -3.33 -12.92 -14.87
C ARG A 305 -3.66 -11.93 -13.80
N VAL A 306 -4.77 -12.16 -13.10
CA VAL A 306 -5.26 -11.30 -12.03
C VAL A 306 -5.32 -12.11 -10.75
N PHE A 307 -4.75 -11.57 -9.68
CA PHE A 307 -4.90 -12.06 -8.32
C PHE A 307 -5.57 -10.96 -7.51
N PHE A 308 -6.60 -11.27 -6.75
CA PHE A 308 -7.38 -10.30 -6.00
C PHE A 308 -7.88 -10.90 -4.68
N GLU A 309 -8.40 -10.05 -3.83
CA GLU A 309 -8.95 -10.41 -2.53
C GLU A 309 -10.47 -10.28 -2.55
N ASP A 310 -11.14 -11.22 -1.90
CA ASP A 310 -12.59 -11.24 -1.64
C ASP A 310 -12.84 -11.56 -0.16
N SER A 311 -14.10 -11.57 0.26
CA SER A 311 -14.47 -11.89 1.64
C SER A 311 -14.03 -13.29 2.08
N VAL A 312 -13.93 -14.25 1.17
CA VAL A 312 -13.49 -15.61 1.48
C VAL A 312 -12.00 -15.66 1.78
N SER A 313 -11.18 -15.07 0.92
CA SER A 313 -9.72 -15.02 1.09
C SER A 313 -9.32 -14.21 2.31
N ILE A 314 -9.98 -13.08 2.54
CA ILE A 314 -9.75 -12.21 3.70
C ILE A 314 -10.13 -12.93 5.00
N LEU A 315 -11.29 -13.58 5.05
CA LEU A 315 -11.72 -14.33 6.24
C LEU A 315 -10.80 -15.52 6.53
N ALA A 316 -10.34 -16.23 5.51
CA ALA A 316 -9.40 -17.33 5.69
C ALA A 316 -8.08 -16.84 6.33
N ARG A 317 -7.58 -15.70 5.89
CA ARG A 317 -6.37 -15.05 6.45
C ARG A 317 -6.64 -14.52 7.87
N ALA A 318 -7.76 -13.87 8.10
CA ALA A 318 -8.15 -13.37 9.41
C ALA A 318 -8.25 -14.50 10.45
N LYS A 319 -8.84 -15.63 10.09
CA LYS A 319 -8.87 -16.83 10.94
C LYS A 319 -7.48 -17.39 11.21
N MET A 320 -6.64 -17.49 10.19
CA MET A 320 -5.25 -17.93 10.37
C MET A 320 -4.50 -17.03 11.35
N TYR A 321 -4.70 -15.71 11.31
CA TYR A 321 -4.12 -14.78 12.27
C TYR A 321 -4.68 -14.99 13.68
N GLN A 322 -5.99 -15.15 13.82
CA GLN A 322 -6.64 -15.44 15.10
C GLN A 322 -6.10 -16.75 15.70
N ASP A 323 -6.00 -17.82 14.92
CA ASP A 323 -5.45 -19.11 15.34
C ASP A 323 -3.96 -19.01 15.72
N SER A 324 -3.25 -18.06 15.13
CA SER A 324 -1.85 -17.73 15.45
C SER A 324 -1.68 -16.76 16.62
N SER A 325 -2.75 -16.48 17.39
CA SER A 325 -2.76 -15.58 18.54
C SER A 325 -2.50 -14.09 18.21
N VAL A 326 -2.72 -13.68 16.98
CA VAL A 326 -2.76 -12.28 16.60
C VAL A 326 -4.06 -11.66 17.10
N GLN A 327 -3.97 -10.57 17.86
CA GLN A 327 -5.12 -9.92 18.49
C GLN A 327 -5.66 -8.74 17.70
N ASN A 328 -4.84 -8.13 16.86
CA ASN A 328 -5.20 -6.92 16.13
C ASN A 328 -4.87 -7.05 14.66
N VAL A 329 -5.76 -6.56 13.80
CA VAL A 329 -5.58 -6.54 12.35
C VAL A 329 -5.82 -5.14 11.78
N SER A 330 -5.26 -4.88 10.61
CA SER A 330 -5.50 -3.66 9.84
C SER A 330 -5.79 -4.00 8.39
N PHE A 331 -6.56 -3.15 7.71
CA PHE A 331 -6.95 -3.32 6.33
C PHE A 331 -6.49 -2.17 5.45
N TRP A 332 -5.75 -2.49 4.41
CA TRP A 332 -5.30 -1.55 3.39
C TRP A 332 -6.11 -1.78 2.11
N ARG A 333 -7.03 -0.95 1.70
CA ARG A 333 -7.63 0.22 2.36
C ARG A 333 -9.13 0.31 2.08
N LEU A 334 -9.87 1.09 2.83
CA LEU A 334 -11.30 1.35 2.61
C LEU A 334 -11.57 1.86 1.20
N GLY A 335 -12.67 1.41 0.61
CA GLY A 335 -13.07 1.68 -0.76
C GLY A 335 -12.50 0.70 -1.79
N GLN A 336 -11.73 -0.31 -1.38
CA GLN A 336 -11.19 -1.38 -2.24
C GLN A 336 -11.72 -2.76 -1.88
N GLU A 337 -12.45 -2.88 -0.77
CA GLU A 337 -12.93 -4.15 -0.24
C GLU A 337 -14.11 -4.72 -1.01
N ASP A 338 -14.25 -6.05 -0.93
CA ASP A 338 -15.54 -6.74 -1.06
C ASP A 338 -16.39 -6.35 0.17
N PRO A 339 -17.53 -5.64 0.00
CA PRO A 339 -18.30 -5.13 1.14
C PRO A 339 -18.80 -6.21 2.10
N SER A 340 -18.95 -7.45 1.65
CA SER A 340 -19.42 -8.57 2.47
C SER A 340 -18.41 -9.00 3.55
N VAL A 341 -17.15 -8.56 3.45
CA VAL A 341 -16.11 -8.85 4.44
C VAL A 341 -16.48 -8.36 5.85
N TRP A 342 -17.23 -7.28 5.94
CA TRP A 342 -17.59 -6.67 7.23
C TRP A 342 -18.56 -7.53 8.04
N GLU A 343 -19.33 -8.41 7.38
CA GLU A 343 -20.19 -9.39 8.05
C GLU A 343 -19.40 -10.54 8.67
N ALA A 344 -18.19 -10.78 8.16
CA ALA A 344 -17.30 -11.86 8.58
C ALA A 344 -16.33 -11.48 9.72
N LEU A 345 -16.32 -10.21 10.14
CA LEU A 345 -15.46 -9.68 11.17
C LEU A 345 -16.26 -9.22 12.39
N ALA A 346 -15.65 -9.31 13.58
CA ALA A 346 -16.23 -8.79 14.80
C ALA A 346 -15.13 -8.32 15.78
N ILE A 347 -15.47 -7.35 16.61
CA ILE A 347 -14.65 -6.92 17.73
C ILE A 347 -14.89 -7.90 18.89
N LEU A 348 -13.83 -8.26 19.61
CA LEU A 348 -13.95 -8.98 20.88
C LEU A 348 -14.59 -8.07 21.92
N ASP A 349 -15.62 -8.57 22.60
CA ASP A 349 -16.30 -7.90 23.72
C ASP A 349 -15.39 -7.83 24.95
#